data_428a932fa4db798e493e6afc8a47664a
#
_entry.id   428a932fa4db798e493e6afc8a47664a
#
_cell.length_a   1.000
_cell.length_b   1.000
_cell.length_c   1.000
_cell.angle_alpha   90.00
_cell.angle_beta   90.00
_cell.angle_gamma   90.00
#
_symmetry.space_group_name_H-M   'P 1'
#
loop_
_entity.id
_entity.type
_entity.pdbx_description
1 polymer ?
#
loop_
_entity_poly.entity_id
_entity_poly.type
_entity_poly.pdbx_seq_one_letter_code
_entity_poly.pdbx_strand_id
1 'polypeptide(L)'
;AVSPEDGKEIDGFLSVVARTAELQMAQNNMQAVLCGLRMAGGLWHYGRLSLSELAARFRSPLLRCLLTDYIGGEFNAMGLVFAYAAYASGNGSLPAGGSRAAALRMADRFATLGGRLLTACEVRRVACTGRRVRGVFTARGEYHPADAVIAACDPTVTFGKLFPRTAMPRRLAAMYLRHGDRRFSAFHAAFGCDAAAVPAFGTLCFFAPELPERGGRMVLR
;
A
#
# COMPACT_ATOMS: atom_id res chain seq x y z
N ALA A 1 8.30 -21.91 -22.53
CA ALA A 1 7.36 -20.80 -22.27
C ALA A 1 6.11 -21.36 -21.62
N VAL A 2 5.66 -20.77 -20.52
CA VAL A 2 4.48 -21.26 -19.75
C VAL A 2 3.18 -21.05 -20.56
N SER A 3 3.11 -20.04 -21.41
CA SER A 3 1.99 -19.77 -22.30
C SER A 3 2.47 -18.96 -23.52
N PRO A 4 2.82 -19.60 -24.64
CA PRO A 4 3.22 -18.90 -25.86
C PRO A 4 2.12 -17.97 -26.40
N GLU A 5 0.87 -18.34 -26.17
CA GLU A 5 -0.30 -17.60 -26.64
C GLU A 5 -0.50 -16.27 -25.91
N ASP A 6 -0.01 -16.16 -24.67
CA ASP A 6 -0.09 -14.95 -23.83
C ASP A 6 1.15 -14.06 -23.94
N GLY A 7 2.15 -14.45 -24.75
CA GLY A 7 3.45 -13.79 -24.85
C GLY A 7 3.34 -12.28 -25.06
N LYS A 8 2.48 -11.85 -25.98
CA LYS A 8 2.27 -10.43 -26.28
C LYS A 8 1.74 -9.62 -25.08
N GLU A 9 0.78 -10.17 -24.34
CA GLU A 9 0.22 -9.52 -23.14
C GLU A 9 1.24 -9.50 -22.01
N ILE A 10 2.03 -10.58 -21.84
CA ILE A 10 3.12 -10.67 -20.87
C ILE A 10 4.17 -9.60 -21.18
N ASP A 11 4.65 -9.50 -22.42
CA ASP A 11 5.67 -8.54 -22.83
C ASP A 11 5.17 -7.09 -22.64
N GLY A 12 3.92 -6.84 -22.99
CA GLY A 12 3.28 -5.55 -22.76
C GLY A 12 3.26 -5.16 -21.28
N PHE A 13 2.82 -6.07 -20.42
CA PHE A 13 2.80 -5.86 -18.98
C PHE A 13 4.20 -5.65 -18.40
N LEU A 14 5.15 -6.54 -18.73
CA LEU A 14 6.52 -6.46 -18.24
C LEU A 14 7.24 -5.20 -18.72
N SER A 15 6.96 -4.71 -19.93
CA SER A 15 7.51 -3.45 -20.42
C SER A 15 7.10 -2.25 -19.57
N VAL A 16 5.87 -2.23 -19.07
CA VAL A 16 5.39 -1.17 -18.17
C VAL A 16 6.00 -1.32 -16.78
N VAL A 17 6.15 -2.54 -16.28
CA VAL A 17 6.86 -2.82 -15.02
C VAL A 17 8.30 -2.29 -15.09
N ALA A 18 9.03 -2.61 -16.18
CA ALA A 18 10.42 -2.15 -16.36
C ALA A 18 10.54 -0.62 -16.37
N ARG A 19 9.67 0.07 -17.13
CA ARG A 19 9.65 1.55 -17.15
C ARG A 19 9.29 2.15 -15.81
N THR A 20 8.42 1.47 -15.03
CA THR A 20 8.06 1.90 -13.68
C THR A 20 9.24 1.72 -12.72
N ALA A 21 10.02 0.65 -12.87
CA ALA A 21 11.25 0.45 -12.09
C ALA A 21 12.29 1.54 -12.39
N GLU A 22 12.46 1.93 -13.66
CA GLU A 22 13.33 3.06 -14.04
C GLU A 22 12.90 4.36 -13.33
N LEU A 23 11.59 4.64 -13.26
CA LEU A 23 11.08 5.81 -12.54
C LEU A 23 11.42 5.76 -11.05
N GLN A 24 11.28 4.60 -10.41
CA GLN A 24 11.62 4.43 -9.00
C GLN A 24 13.11 4.56 -8.71
N MET A 25 13.98 4.33 -9.70
CA MET A 25 15.43 4.50 -9.62
C MET A 25 15.91 5.90 -10.04
N ALA A 26 15.03 6.78 -10.50
CA ALA A 26 15.39 8.11 -10.97
C ALA A 26 16.04 8.93 -9.85
N GLN A 27 17.25 9.46 -10.12
CA GLN A 27 18.07 10.18 -9.14
C GLN A 27 17.80 11.69 -9.11
N ASN A 28 17.13 12.22 -10.13
CA ASN A 28 16.83 13.64 -10.24
C ASN A 28 15.48 13.89 -10.92
N ASN A 29 14.97 15.11 -10.77
CA ASN A 29 13.65 15.52 -11.28
C ASN A 29 13.52 15.38 -12.80
N MET A 30 14.58 15.64 -13.55
CA MET A 30 14.56 15.54 -15.02
C MET A 30 14.37 14.09 -15.47
N GLN A 31 15.12 13.16 -14.87
CA GLN A 31 14.95 11.73 -15.13
C GLN A 31 13.53 11.26 -14.75
N ALA A 32 13.03 11.68 -13.58
CA ALA A 32 11.68 11.35 -13.15
C ALA A 32 10.61 11.84 -14.13
N VAL A 33 10.74 13.05 -14.66
CA VAL A 33 9.82 13.59 -15.67
C VAL A 33 9.88 12.78 -16.98
N LEU A 34 11.09 12.50 -17.50
CA LEU A 34 11.26 11.70 -18.70
C LEU A 34 10.70 10.29 -18.57
N CYS A 35 10.98 9.61 -17.45
CA CYS A 35 10.41 8.30 -17.14
C CYS A 35 8.89 8.37 -17.00
N GLY A 36 8.36 9.39 -16.34
CA GLY A 36 6.93 9.63 -16.20
C GLY A 36 6.21 9.79 -17.56
N LEU A 37 6.80 10.54 -18.48
CA LEU A 37 6.28 10.68 -19.84
C LEU A 37 6.24 9.34 -20.60
N ARG A 38 7.32 8.54 -20.47
CA ARG A 38 7.38 7.19 -21.07
C ARG A 38 6.34 6.23 -20.46
N MET A 39 5.97 6.44 -19.20
CA MET A 39 4.95 5.65 -18.52
C MET A 39 3.52 6.07 -18.82
N ALA A 40 3.28 7.28 -19.34
CA ALA A 40 1.93 7.85 -19.46
C ALA A 40 0.94 6.93 -20.17
N GLY A 41 1.36 6.26 -21.25
CA GLY A 41 0.55 5.27 -21.95
C GLY A 41 0.21 4.05 -21.09
N GLY A 42 1.18 3.53 -20.35
CA GLY A 42 0.98 2.40 -19.44
C GLY A 42 0.08 2.76 -18.24
N LEU A 43 0.30 3.94 -17.65
CA LEU A 43 -0.56 4.47 -16.59
C LEU A 43 -2.00 4.61 -17.05
N TRP A 44 -2.22 5.13 -18.26
CA TRP A 44 -3.55 5.26 -18.84
C TRP A 44 -4.20 3.90 -19.10
N HIS A 45 -3.44 2.95 -19.63
CA HIS A 45 -3.94 1.63 -19.99
C HIS A 45 -4.26 0.77 -18.75
N TYR A 46 -3.28 0.59 -17.86
CA TYR A 46 -3.43 -0.27 -16.68
C TYR A 46 -4.11 0.44 -15.50
N GLY A 47 -4.06 1.77 -15.44
CA GLY A 47 -4.67 2.55 -14.37
C GLY A 47 -6.21 2.52 -14.35
N ARG A 48 -6.84 2.04 -15.41
CA ARG A 48 -8.29 1.88 -15.53
C ARG A 48 -8.79 0.46 -15.32
N LEU A 49 -7.87 -0.51 -15.29
CA LEU A 49 -8.19 -1.92 -15.18
C LEU A 49 -8.11 -2.39 -13.73
N SER A 50 -9.06 -3.22 -13.33
CA SER A 50 -8.90 -4.12 -12.20
C SER A 50 -7.99 -5.29 -12.59
N LEU A 51 -7.47 -6.00 -11.59
CA LEU A 51 -6.68 -7.22 -11.85
C LEU A 51 -7.53 -8.32 -12.49
N SER A 52 -8.82 -8.40 -12.16
CA SER A 52 -9.75 -9.33 -12.84
C SER A 52 -9.90 -9.01 -14.32
N GLU A 53 -10.06 -7.73 -14.68
CA GLU A 53 -10.14 -7.30 -16.09
C GLU A 53 -8.81 -7.52 -16.84
N LEU A 54 -7.68 -7.30 -16.18
CA LEU A 54 -6.37 -7.63 -16.73
C LEU A 54 -6.23 -9.14 -16.92
N ALA A 55 -6.55 -9.94 -15.90
CA ALA A 55 -6.47 -11.40 -15.95
C ALA A 55 -7.34 -12.01 -17.06
N ALA A 56 -8.50 -11.41 -17.33
CA ALA A 56 -9.40 -11.86 -18.40
C ALA A 56 -8.77 -11.80 -19.80
N ARG A 57 -7.68 -11.04 -20.00
CA ARG A 57 -6.95 -10.95 -21.28
C ARG A 57 -6.02 -12.12 -21.51
N PHE A 58 -5.66 -12.87 -20.47
CA PHE A 58 -4.79 -14.02 -20.54
C PHE A 58 -5.59 -15.30 -20.79
N ARG A 59 -5.04 -16.19 -21.60
CA ARG A 59 -5.65 -17.50 -21.90
C ARG A 59 -5.30 -18.53 -20.83
N SER A 60 -4.06 -18.48 -20.31
CA SER A 60 -3.58 -19.40 -19.29
C SER A 60 -4.34 -19.22 -17.97
N PRO A 61 -5.01 -20.26 -17.44
CA PRO A 61 -5.65 -20.22 -16.13
C PRO A 61 -4.65 -19.93 -15.00
N LEU A 62 -3.41 -20.43 -15.12
CA LEU A 62 -2.36 -20.18 -14.15
C LEU A 62 -1.99 -18.70 -14.06
N LEU A 63 -1.85 -18.02 -15.21
CA LEU A 63 -1.56 -16.59 -15.23
C LEU A 63 -2.73 -15.76 -14.69
N ARG A 64 -3.96 -16.15 -14.98
CA ARG A 64 -5.15 -15.51 -14.41
C ARG A 64 -5.13 -15.60 -12.88
N CYS A 65 -4.89 -16.82 -12.36
CA CYS A 65 -4.80 -17.07 -10.93
C CYS A 65 -3.67 -16.24 -10.28
N LEU A 66 -2.47 -16.23 -10.85
CA LEU A 66 -1.34 -15.45 -10.35
C LEU A 66 -1.64 -13.94 -10.28
N LEU A 67 -2.37 -13.41 -11.26
CA LEU A 67 -2.72 -12.00 -11.27
C LEU A 67 -3.79 -11.62 -10.23
N THR A 68 -4.77 -12.51 -10.00
CA THR A 68 -5.91 -12.21 -9.13
C THR A 68 -5.71 -12.62 -7.69
N ASP A 69 -4.95 -13.71 -7.45
CA ASP A 69 -4.89 -14.30 -6.11
C ASP A 69 -3.77 -13.72 -5.25
N TYR A 70 -2.84 -12.98 -5.86
CA TYR A 70 -1.74 -12.36 -5.12
C TYR A 70 -2.19 -11.21 -4.22
N ILE A 71 -3.03 -10.31 -4.73
CA ILE A 71 -3.54 -9.15 -3.98
C ILE A 71 -5.06 -8.99 -4.06
N GLY A 72 -5.75 -9.77 -4.89
CA GLY A 72 -7.20 -9.74 -5.11
C GLY A 72 -7.59 -9.08 -6.43
N GLY A 73 -8.55 -9.70 -7.12
CA GLY A 73 -8.99 -9.29 -8.45
C GLY A 73 -9.62 -7.90 -8.56
N GLU A 74 -10.15 -7.39 -7.44
CA GLU A 74 -10.77 -6.06 -7.34
C GLU A 74 -9.76 -4.91 -7.34
N PHE A 75 -8.49 -5.20 -7.02
CA PHE A 75 -7.46 -4.17 -6.99
C PHE A 75 -7.14 -3.65 -8.39
N ASN A 76 -6.68 -2.40 -8.45
CA ASN A 76 -6.23 -1.82 -9.70
C ASN A 76 -4.93 -2.47 -10.18
N ALA A 77 -4.83 -2.76 -11.48
CA ALA A 77 -3.68 -3.42 -12.09
C ALA A 77 -2.36 -2.66 -11.90
N MET A 78 -2.41 -1.33 -11.76
CA MET A 78 -1.22 -0.53 -11.45
C MET A 78 -0.63 -0.86 -10.09
N GLY A 79 -1.42 -1.32 -9.12
CA GLY A 79 -0.91 -1.80 -7.82
C GLY A 79 0.09 -2.93 -8.00
N LEU A 80 -0.21 -3.89 -8.88
CA LEU A 80 0.68 -5.00 -9.20
C LEU A 80 1.91 -4.54 -9.99
N VAL A 81 1.73 -3.62 -10.96
CA VAL A 81 2.85 -3.00 -11.70
C VAL A 81 3.84 -2.35 -10.74
N PHE A 82 3.36 -1.54 -9.78
CA PHE A 82 4.22 -0.90 -8.79
C PHE A 82 4.91 -1.91 -7.86
N ALA A 83 4.22 -2.97 -7.45
CA ALA A 83 4.80 -4.02 -6.63
C ALA A 83 5.96 -4.72 -7.35
N TYR A 84 5.75 -5.17 -8.58
CA TYR A 84 6.81 -5.80 -9.37
C TYR A 84 7.95 -4.83 -9.72
N ALA A 85 7.64 -3.56 -9.99
CA ALA A 85 8.65 -2.54 -10.22
C ALA A 85 9.52 -2.31 -8.97
N ALA A 86 8.93 -2.31 -7.77
CA ALA A 86 9.67 -2.21 -6.51
C ALA A 86 10.64 -3.39 -6.33
N TYR A 87 10.23 -4.62 -6.66
CA TYR A 87 11.16 -5.76 -6.67
C TYR A 87 12.26 -5.61 -7.72
N ALA A 88 11.91 -5.23 -8.95
CA ALA A 88 12.86 -5.09 -10.04
C ALA A 88 13.89 -3.97 -9.81
N SER A 89 13.49 -2.90 -9.11
CA SER A 89 14.37 -1.78 -8.74
C SER A 89 15.17 -2.00 -7.45
N GLY A 90 14.99 -3.14 -6.76
CA GLY A 90 15.61 -3.39 -5.46
C GLY A 90 14.97 -2.65 -4.28
N ASN A 91 13.88 -1.91 -4.50
CA ASN A 91 13.16 -1.16 -3.46
C ASN A 91 12.16 -2.01 -2.66
N GLY A 92 11.93 -3.26 -3.08
CA GLY A 92 11.04 -4.23 -2.40
C GLY A 92 11.71 -5.01 -1.27
N SER A 93 12.74 -4.45 -0.64
CA SER A 93 13.51 -5.13 0.42
C SER A 93 12.86 -4.99 1.79
N LEU A 94 13.08 -6.00 2.64
CA LEU A 94 12.75 -5.91 4.05
C LEU A 94 13.84 -5.16 4.81
N PRO A 95 13.50 -4.25 5.74
CA PRO A 95 14.51 -3.57 6.54
C PRO A 95 15.27 -4.56 7.43
N ALA A 96 16.58 -4.38 7.54
CA ALA A 96 17.39 -5.21 8.44
C ALA A 96 16.86 -5.16 9.88
N GLY A 97 16.61 -6.31 10.47
CA GLY A 97 15.98 -6.46 11.78
C GLY A 97 14.45 -6.26 11.79
N GLY A 98 13.81 -6.17 10.61
CA GLY A 98 12.37 -6.02 10.46
C GLY A 98 11.84 -4.61 10.67
N SER A 99 10.55 -4.43 10.51
CA SER A 99 9.86 -3.13 10.60
C SER A 99 9.98 -2.48 11.98
N ARG A 100 9.95 -3.29 13.05
CA ARG A 100 10.11 -2.79 14.43
C ARG A 100 11.48 -2.13 14.63
N ALA A 101 12.55 -2.80 14.20
CA ALA A 101 13.90 -2.25 14.31
C ALA A 101 14.08 -0.98 13.47
N ALA A 102 13.46 -0.91 12.28
CA ALA A 102 13.44 0.28 11.47
C ALA A 102 12.73 1.44 12.19
N ALA A 103 11.55 1.21 12.76
CA ALA A 103 10.81 2.21 13.51
C ALA A 103 11.58 2.72 14.75
N LEU A 104 12.25 1.82 15.47
CA LEU A 104 13.08 2.21 16.62
C LEU A 104 14.27 3.08 16.20
N ARG A 105 14.98 2.73 15.12
CA ARG A 105 16.07 3.57 14.60
C ARG A 105 15.58 4.97 14.19
N MET A 106 14.39 5.05 13.61
CA MET A 106 13.78 6.36 13.28
C MET A 106 13.43 7.16 14.53
N ALA A 107 12.87 6.52 15.56
CA ALA A 107 12.55 7.16 16.84
C ALA A 107 13.82 7.68 17.55
N ASP A 108 14.89 6.88 17.58
CA ASP A 108 16.17 7.26 18.16
C ASP A 108 16.79 8.46 17.42
N ARG A 109 16.75 8.42 16.10
CA ARG A 109 17.23 9.55 15.28
C ARG A 109 16.41 10.80 15.51
N PHE A 110 15.09 10.67 15.59
CA PHE A 110 14.18 11.79 15.89
C PHE A 110 14.50 12.42 17.24
N ALA A 111 14.70 11.59 18.29
CA ALA A 111 15.09 12.07 19.61
C ALA A 111 16.46 12.77 19.61
N THR A 112 17.45 12.20 18.88
CA THR A 112 18.79 12.82 18.73
C THR A 112 18.73 14.21 18.09
N LEU A 113 17.75 14.44 17.22
CA LEU A 113 17.51 15.74 16.57
C LEU A 113 16.68 16.71 17.45
N GLY A 114 16.41 16.36 18.71
CA GLY A 114 15.63 17.17 19.64
C GLY A 114 14.12 16.94 19.55
N GLY A 115 13.68 15.95 18.77
CA GLY A 115 12.27 15.56 18.71
C GLY A 115 11.80 14.88 19.98
N ARG A 116 10.53 15.06 20.32
CA ARG A 116 9.91 14.46 21.49
C ARG A 116 8.83 13.47 21.09
N LEU A 117 9.02 12.20 21.39
CA LEU A 117 8.06 11.13 21.14
C LEU A 117 7.23 10.87 22.41
N LEU A 118 5.92 11.02 22.31
CA LEU A 118 4.96 10.71 23.38
C LEU A 118 4.17 9.46 22.97
N THR A 119 4.45 8.34 23.64
CA THR A 119 3.71 7.09 23.46
C THR A 119 2.52 7.03 24.42
N ALA A 120 1.52 6.18 24.13
CA ALA A 120 0.29 6.08 24.93
C ALA A 120 -0.42 7.44 25.16
N CYS A 121 -0.28 8.35 24.19
CA CYS A 121 -0.80 9.71 24.22
C CYS A 121 -1.80 9.89 23.06
N GLU A 122 -3.03 9.47 23.28
CA GLU A 122 -4.11 9.60 22.30
C GLU A 122 -4.47 11.08 22.10
N VAL A 123 -4.43 11.54 20.85
CA VAL A 123 -4.95 12.87 20.48
C VAL A 123 -6.45 12.76 20.21
N ARG A 124 -7.24 13.56 20.90
CA ARG A 124 -8.70 13.60 20.78
C ARG A 124 -9.20 14.66 19.84
N ARG A 125 -8.50 15.78 19.74
CA ARG A 125 -8.98 16.93 18.97
C ARG A 125 -7.81 17.81 18.52
N VAL A 126 -7.90 18.31 17.28
CA VAL A 126 -7.06 19.40 16.79
C VAL A 126 -7.72 20.73 17.17
N ALA A 127 -6.97 21.61 17.85
CA ALA A 127 -7.41 22.94 18.20
C ALA A 127 -7.25 23.88 17.00
N CYS A 128 -8.33 24.56 16.62
CA CYS A 128 -8.32 25.52 15.53
C CYS A 128 -8.97 26.85 15.98
N THR A 129 -8.43 27.97 15.48
CA THR A 129 -9.07 29.28 15.54
C THR A 129 -9.31 29.77 14.12
N GLY A 130 -10.58 29.79 13.72
CA GLY A 130 -10.93 29.98 12.31
C GLY A 130 -10.31 28.88 11.43
N ARG A 131 -9.47 29.27 10.49
CA ARG A 131 -8.77 28.35 9.56
C ARG A 131 -7.33 28.01 10.00
N ARG A 132 -6.90 28.43 11.17
CA ARG A 132 -5.54 28.18 11.66
C ARG A 132 -5.55 27.13 12.75
N VAL A 133 -4.66 26.16 12.62
CA VAL A 133 -4.33 25.20 13.67
C VAL A 133 -3.58 25.91 14.79
N ARG A 134 -3.86 25.53 16.03
CA ARG A 134 -3.23 26.07 17.25
C ARG A 134 -2.53 25.01 18.09
N GLY A 135 -2.82 23.73 17.85
CA GLY A 135 -2.28 22.62 18.61
C GLY A 135 -3.23 21.45 18.67
N VAL A 136 -3.02 20.59 19.64
CA VAL A 136 -3.83 19.39 19.86
C VAL A 136 -4.23 19.23 21.32
N PHE A 137 -5.35 18.58 21.58
CA PHE A 137 -5.77 18.12 22.89
C PHE A 137 -5.66 16.60 22.97
N THR A 138 -5.06 16.11 24.06
CA THR A 138 -4.97 14.68 24.35
C THR A 138 -6.26 14.16 25.00
N ALA A 139 -6.38 12.83 25.10
CA ALA A 139 -7.47 12.18 25.84
C ALA A 139 -7.46 12.53 27.34
N ARG A 140 -6.30 12.92 27.88
CA ARG A 140 -6.14 13.36 29.27
C ARG A 140 -6.48 14.84 29.48
N GLY A 141 -6.89 15.55 28.43
CA GLY A 141 -7.22 16.96 28.49
C GLY A 141 -6.01 17.89 28.37
N GLU A 142 -4.80 17.37 28.20
CA GLU A 142 -3.59 18.18 28.05
C GLU A 142 -3.59 18.90 26.70
N TYR A 143 -3.15 20.16 26.70
CA TYR A 143 -3.02 20.94 25.47
C TYR A 143 -1.54 21.06 25.07
N HIS A 144 -1.27 20.67 23.81
CA HIS A 144 0.05 20.83 23.20
C HIS A 144 -0.06 21.87 22.08
N PRO A 145 0.54 23.08 22.26
CA PRO A 145 0.53 24.10 21.22
C PRO A 145 1.39 23.70 20.03
N ALA A 146 0.95 24.05 18.82
CA ALA A 146 1.69 23.81 17.59
C ALA A 146 1.24 24.75 16.48
N ASP A 147 2.17 25.21 15.66
CA ASP A 147 1.92 26.03 14.48
C ASP A 147 1.41 25.20 13.30
N ALA A 148 1.75 23.92 13.29
CA ALA A 148 1.30 22.94 12.27
C ALA A 148 1.05 21.58 12.93
N VAL A 149 0.12 20.81 12.37
CA VAL A 149 -0.20 19.43 12.77
C VAL A 149 -0.22 18.55 11.54
N ILE A 150 0.57 17.47 11.58
CA ILE A 150 0.56 16.41 10.55
C ILE A 150 -0.24 15.24 11.11
N ALA A 151 -1.42 15.00 10.53
CA ALA A 151 -2.25 13.86 10.89
C ALA A 151 -1.87 12.67 9.99
N ALA A 152 -1.12 11.71 10.56
CA ALA A 152 -0.70 10.48 9.89
C ALA A 152 -1.60 9.28 10.23
N CYS A 153 -2.83 9.53 10.64
CA CYS A 153 -3.85 8.52 10.91
C CYS A 153 -4.86 8.43 9.73
N ASP A 154 -5.73 7.44 9.79
CA ASP A 154 -6.77 7.27 8.78
C ASP A 154 -7.58 8.56 8.59
N PRO A 155 -7.87 8.98 7.33
CA PRO A 155 -8.64 10.18 7.06
C PRO A 155 -10.04 10.21 7.72
N THR A 156 -10.68 9.05 7.93
CA THR A 156 -11.95 9.00 8.66
C THR A 156 -11.80 9.38 10.13
N VAL A 157 -10.67 9.02 10.75
CA VAL A 157 -10.31 9.45 12.10
C VAL A 157 -9.95 10.94 12.09
N THR A 158 -9.12 11.36 11.14
CA THR A 158 -8.70 12.76 11.02
C THR A 158 -9.90 13.69 10.90
N PHE A 159 -10.77 13.47 9.90
CA PHE A 159 -11.89 14.35 9.63
C PHE A 159 -13.17 14.01 10.40
N GLY A 160 -13.31 12.79 10.87
CA GLY A 160 -14.48 12.37 11.64
C GLY A 160 -14.37 12.59 13.14
N LYS A 161 -13.13 12.56 13.69
CA LYS A 161 -12.91 12.65 15.14
C LYS A 161 -12.04 13.83 15.55
N LEU A 162 -10.93 14.08 14.82
CA LEU A 162 -9.92 15.05 15.26
C LEU A 162 -10.26 16.49 14.90
N PHE A 163 -10.89 16.72 13.75
CA PHE A 163 -11.32 18.04 13.33
C PHE A 163 -12.78 18.29 13.63
N PRO A 164 -13.17 19.53 13.97
CA PRO A 164 -14.58 19.91 14.07
C PRO A 164 -15.25 19.71 12.70
N ARG A 165 -16.52 19.33 12.72
CA ARG A 165 -17.38 18.82 11.63
C ARG A 165 -17.31 19.45 10.23
N THR A 166 -16.50 20.47 9.99
CA THR A 166 -16.55 21.29 8.78
C THR A 166 -15.45 21.02 7.77
N ALA A 167 -14.58 20.03 7.98
CA ALA A 167 -13.28 20.06 7.34
C ALA A 167 -13.00 19.00 6.27
N MET A 168 -13.83 17.96 6.12
CA MET A 168 -13.56 16.98 5.07
C MET A 168 -13.84 17.57 3.68
N PRO A 169 -12.83 17.67 2.79
CA PRO A 169 -13.06 18.16 1.44
C PRO A 169 -14.12 17.32 0.71
N ARG A 170 -15.04 17.95 -0.01
CA ARG A 170 -16.15 17.26 -0.69
C ARG A 170 -15.68 16.10 -1.59
N ARG A 171 -14.54 16.27 -2.28
CA ARG A 171 -13.95 15.21 -3.13
C ARG A 171 -13.53 14.00 -2.32
N LEU A 172 -12.92 14.22 -1.16
CA LEU A 172 -12.49 13.14 -0.27
C LEU A 172 -13.70 12.44 0.34
N ALA A 173 -14.70 13.18 0.80
CA ALA A 173 -15.95 12.63 1.30
C ALA A 173 -16.67 11.78 0.23
N ALA A 174 -16.74 12.25 -1.01
CA ALA A 174 -17.34 11.50 -2.10
C ALA A 174 -16.56 10.20 -2.41
N MET A 175 -15.23 10.23 -2.35
CA MET A 175 -14.39 9.04 -2.52
C MET A 175 -14.64 8.01 -1.42
N TYR A 176 -14.70 8.43 -0.15
CA TYR A 176 -14.98 7.55 0.98
C TYR A 176 -16.39 6.98 0.95
N LEU A 177 -17.40 7.76 0.57
CA LEU A 177 -18.78 7.28 0.39
C LEU A 177 -18.89 6.26 -0.75
N ARG A 178 -18.15 6.46 -1.85
CA ARG A 178 -18.17 5.54 -3.00
C ARG A 178 -17.45 4.22 -2.75
N HIS A 179 -16.39 4.23 -1.95
CA HIS A 179 -15.45 3.12 -1.82
C HIS A 179 -15.29 2.64 -0.38
N GLY A 180 -16.04 3.19 0.56
CA GLY A 180 -15.95 2.85 1.99
C GLY A 180 -16.17 1.36 2.28
N ASP A 181 -17.05 0.72 1.51
CA ASP A 181 -17.38 -0.71 1.65
C ASP A 181 -16.38 -1.63 0.93
N ARG A 182 -15.45 -1.07 0.15
CA ARG A 182 -14.45 -1.83 -0.61
C ARG A 182 -13.07 -1.81 0.04
N ARG A 183 -13.00 -1.55 1.35
CA ARG A 183 -11.74 -1.66 2.09
C ARG A 183 -11.46 -3.13 2.37
N PHE A 184 -10.46 -3.67 1.68
CA PHE A 184 -9.96 -5.00 1.94
C PHE A 184 -9.03 -4.97 3.16
N SER A 185 -9.20 -5.95 4.03
CA SER A 185 -8.28 -6.22 5.12
C SER A 185 -7.79 -7.65 4.99
N ALA A 186 -6.53 -7.86 5.29
CA ALA A 186 -5.92 -9.18 5.33
C ALA A 186 -5.62 -9.56 6.78
N PHE A 187 -5.90 -10.79 7.15
CA PHE A 187 -5.36 -11.40 8.36
C PHE A 187 -4.06 -12.10 7.98
N HIS A 188 -2.98 -11.72 8.67
CA HIS A 188 -1.66 -12.33 8.47
C HIS A 188 -1.22 -12.97 9.77
N ALA A 189 -0.93 -14.26 9.74
CA ALA A 189 -0.32 -15.00 10.84
C ALA A 189 1.03 -15.58 10.39
N ALA A 190 2.07 -15.34 11.15
CA ALA A 190 3.40 -15.89 10.91
C ALA A 190 3.75 -16.86 12.05
N PHE A 191 4.17 -18.05 11.70
CA PHE A 191 4.58 -19.09 12.64
C PHE A 191 6.07 -19.38 12.44
N GLY A 192 6.85 -19.30 13.51
CA GLY A 192 8.22 -19.80 13.54
C GLY A 192 8.21 -21.30 13.83
N CYS A 193 8.96 -22.08 13.06
CA CYS A 193 9.16 -23.51 13.29
C CYS A 193 10.62 -23.85 13.09
N ASP A 194 11.04 -25.04 13.58
CA ASP A 194 12.37 -25.55 13.32
C ASP A 194 12.55 -25.82 11.81
N ALA A 195 13.65 -25.34 11.23
CA ALA A 195 13.97 -25.54 9.83
C ALA A 195 14.01 -27.01 9.42
N ALA A 196 14.35 -27.91 10.35
CA ALA A 196 14.34 -29.36 10.13
C ALA A 196 12.93 -29.94 10.01
N ALA A 197 11.91 -29.27 10.54
CA ALA A 197 10.51 -29.68 10.45
C ALA A 197 9.80 -29.24 9.15
N VAL A 198 10.45 -28.38 8.36
CA VAL A 198 9.91 -27.89 7.10
C VAL A 198 10.72 -28.47 5.96
N PRO A 199 10.08 -29.13 4.96
CA PRO A 199 10.80 -29.57 3.77
C PRO A 199 11.53 -28.39 3.12
N ALA A 200 12.71 -28.61 2.56
CA ALA A 200 13.50 -27.59 1.86
C ALA A 200 12.83 -27.16 0.55
N PHE A 201 11.65 -26.60 0.66
CA PHE A 201 10.94 -25.95 -0.46
C PHE A 201 11.30 -24.47 -0.48
N GLY A 202 11.47 -23.94 -1.68
CA GLY A 202 11.29 -22.53 -1.90
C GLY A 202 9.89 -22.06 -1.45
N THR A 203 9.52 -20.86 -1.74
CA THR A 203 8.18 -20.31 -1.39
C THR A 203 7.08 -21.24 -1.93
N LEU A 204 6.27 -21.80 -1.04
CA LEU A 204 5.14 -22.64 -1.38
C LEU A 204 3.86 -21.84 -1.15
N CYS A 205 3.09 -21.60 -2.20
CA CYS A 205 1.80 -20.95 -2.13
C CYS A 205 0.70 -21.99 -2.27
N PHE A 206 -0.15 -22.12 -1.26
CA PHE A 206 -1.38 -22.87 -1.34
C PHE A 206 -2.57 -21.92 -1.48
N PHE A 207 -3.42 -22.21 -2.44
CA PHE A 207 -4.71 -21.54 -2.56
C PHE A 207 -5.78 -22.45 -1.96
N ALA A 208 -6.34 -22.06 -0.83
CA ALA A 208 -7.49 -22.75 -0.28
C ALA A 208 -8.74 -22.41 -1.12
N PRO A 209 -9.63 -23.36 -1.38
CA PRO A 209 -10.91 -23.06 -2.00
C PRO A 209 -11.68 -22.04 -1.16
N GLU A 210 -12.49 -21.22 -1.79
CA GLU A 210 -13.36 -20.25 -1.11
C GLU A 210 -14.18 -20.99 -0.05
N LEU A 211 -14.12 -20.51 1.19
CA LEU A 211 -15.03 -20.99 2.23
C LEU A 211 -16.42 -20.45 1.89
N PRO A 212 -17.39 -21.33 1.60
CA PRO A 212 -18.67 -20.91 1.00
C PRO A 212 -19.52 -19.98 1.85
N GLU A 213 -19.19 -19.82 3.13
CA GLU A 213 -20.07 -19.10 4.07
C GLU A 213 -19.68 -17.66 4.38
N ARG A 214 -18.51 -17.15 3.95
CA ARG A 214 -18.05 -15.78 4.30
C ARG A 214 -17.27 -15.03 3.23
N GLY A 215 -17.19 -15.50 2.00
CA GLY A 215 -16.56 -14.77 0.88
C GLY A 215 -15.08 -14.42 1.08
N GLY A 216 -14.36 -15.18 1.91
CA GLY A 216 -12.95 -14.97 2.18
C GLY A 216 -12.09 -16.03 1.49
N ARG A 217 -11.05 -15.61 0.78
CA ARG A 217 -9.99 -16.49 0.31
C ARG A 217 -8.88 -16.57 1.36
N MET A 218 -8.47 -17.78 1.72
CA MET A 218 -7.29 -18.00 2.53
C MET A 218 -6.12 -18.34 1.59
N VAL A 219 -5.10 -17.49 1.57
CA VAL A 219 -3.84 -17.77 0.89
C VAL A 219 -2.83 -18.15 1.95
N LEU A 220 -2.37 -19.41 1.93
CA LEU A 220 -1.28 -19.90 2.77
C LEU A 220 0.03 -19.73 1.98
N ARG A 221 1.00 -19.02 2.53
CA ARG A 221 2.35 -18.83 1.97
C ARG A 221 3.37 -19.46 2.86
#